data_5993016b1f51c2f1d0102d5eaa3302af
#
_entry.id   5993016b1f51c2f1d0102d5eaa3302af
#
_cell.length_a   1.000
_cell.length_b   1.000
_cell.length_c   1.000
_cell.angle_alpha   90.00
_cell.angle_beta   90.00
_cell.angle_gamma   90.00
#
_symmetry.space_group_name_H-M   'P 1'
#
loop_
_entity.id
_entity.type
_entity.pdbx_description
1 polymer ?
#
loop_
_entity_poly.entity_id
_entity_poly.type
_entity_poly.pdbx_seq_one_letter_code
_entity_poly.pdbx_strand_id
1 'polypeptide(L)'
;MFISMAYVILEKGSNDLVLARAGHDAPLHYHSSDQSVVKINPPGMALGLDSGGVFDRVTGDFKVRLEQNDCLICYTDGVTEALDVNGVEFGITRLIEVIQASAAKGAPAIIDRVTTDVKEFVGTHPQTDDITLIAIRKL
;
A
#
# COMPACT_ATOMS: atom_id res chain seq x y z
N MET A 1 9.35 9.49 -20.04
CA MET A 1 9.14 8.24 -19.24
C MET A 1 9.39 8.58 -17.78
N PHE A 2 8.53 8.15 -16.87
CA PHE A 2 8.72 8.28 -15.42
C PHE A 2 8.50 6.92 -14.74
N ILE A 3 9.03 6.78 -13.53
CA ILE A 3 8.90 5.57 -12.72
C ILE A 3 8.35 5.97 -11.36
N SER A 4 7.28 5.32 -10.91
CA SER A 4 6.81 5.41 -9.54
C SER A 4 7.48 4.33 -8.69
N MET A 5 7.84 4.67 -7.43
CA MET A 5 8.52 3.74 -6.54
C MET A 5 8.14 4.02 -5.09
N ALA A 6 7.93 2.96 -4.31
CA ALA A 6 7.96 3.00 -2.86
C ALA A 6 9.17 2.20 -2.37
N TYR A 7 9.94 2.77 -1.46
CA TYR A 7 11.15 2.17 -0.91
C TYR A 7 11.00 2.02 0.60
N VAL A 8 11.19 0.81 1.11
CA VAL A 8 11.04 0.50 2.53
C VAL A 8 12.29 -0.20 3.04
N ILE A 9 12.89 0.33 4.09
CA ILE A 9 14.01 -0.29 4.80
C ILE A 9 13.53 -0.81 6.15
N LEU A 10 13.76 -2.10 6.39
CA LEU A 10 13.51 -2.78 7.64
C LEU A 10 14.84 -3.12 8.29
N GLU A 11 15.03 -2.68 9.52
CA GLU A 11 16.21 -3.02 10.32
C GLU A 11 15.87 -4.14 11.30
N LYS A 12 16.67 -5.20 11.30
CA LYS A 12 16.47 -6.35 12.19
C LYS A 12 16.57 -5.91 13.65
N GLY A 13 15.55 -6.22 14.43
CA GLY A 13 15.50 -5.86 15.86
C GLY A 13 14.97 -4.46 16.14
N SER A 14 14.67 -3.66 15.12
CA SER A 14 14.02 -2.37 15.24
C SER A 14 12.50 -2.50 15.10
N ASN A 15 11.76 -1.60 15.76
CA ASN A 15 10.35 -1.37 15.50
C ASN A 15 10.13 -0.28 14.46
N ASP A 16 11.18 0.46 14.14
CA ASP A 16 11.12 1.55 13.18
C ASP A 16 11.52 1.02 11.79
N LEU A 17 10.81 1.48 10.79
CA LEU A 17 11.19 1.35 9.39
C LEU A 17 11.36 2.73 8.77
N VAL A 18 12.10 2.79 7.68
CA VAL A 18 12.23 3.99 6.86
C VAL A 18 11.51 3.77 5.55
N LEU A 19 10.66 4.72 5.19
CA LEU A 19 9.87 4.73 3.97
C LEU A 19 10.20 5.98 3.14
N ALA A 20 10.49 5.80 1.85
CA ALA A 20 10.48 6.89 0.88
C ALA A 20 9.50 6.56 -0.26
N ARG A 21 8.79 7.58 -0.74
CA ARG A 21 7.79 7.43 -1.80
C ARG A 21 8.11 8.37 -2.96
N ALA A 22 8.33 7.80 -4.13
CA ALA A 22 8.59 8.52 -5.37
C ALA A 22 7.39 8.39 -6.32
N GLY A 23 6.30 9.11 -6.02
CA GLY A 23 5.10 9.14 -6.86
C GLY A 23 4.26 7.85 -6.89
N HIS A 24 4.59 6.87 -6.06
CA HIS A 24 3.84 5.60 -5.93
C HIS A 24 2.65 5.74 -4.99
N ASP A 25 1.71 4.80 -5.01
CA ASP A 25 0.62 4.75 -4.05
C ASP A 25 1.12 4.75 -2.60
N ALA A 26 0.42 5.48 -1.75
CA ALA A 26 0.80 5.61 -0.36
C ALA A 26 0.49 4.33 0.41
N PRO A 27 1.46 3.70 1.07
CA PRO A 27 1.24 2.52 1.87
C PRO A 27 0.19 2.75 2.96
N LEU A 28 -0.46 1.66 3.37
CA LEU A 28 -1.42 1.63 4.46
C LEU A 28 -0.80 1.00 5.69
N HIS A 29 -1.01 1.61 6.85
CA HIS A 29 -0.59 1.11 8.15
C HIS A 29 -1.82 0.69 8.95
N TYR A 30 -1.93 -0.59 9.23
CA TYR A 30 -2.90 -1.14 10.17
C TYR A 30 -2.32 -1.10 11.58
N HIS A 31 -3.00 -0.41 12.49
CA HIS A 31 -2.71 -0.38 13.92
C HIS A 31 -3.48 -1.48 14.64
N SER A 32 -2.76 -2.41 15.25
CA SER A 32 -3.36 -3.55 15.95
C SER A 32 -4.10 -3.14 17.23
N SER A 33 -3.70 -2.02 17.84
CA SER A 33 -4.24 -1.53 19.12
C SER A 33 -5.70 -1.08 19.03
N ASP A 34 -6.10 -0.46 17.93
CA ASP A 34 -7.44 0.09 17.72
C ASP A 34 -8.10 -0.36 16.41
N GLN A 35 -7.41 -1.24 15.67
CA GLN A 35 -7.83 -1.78 14.37
C GLN A 35 -8.03 -0.71 13.29
N SER A 36 -7.45 0.47 13.47
CA SER A 36 -7.49 1.52 12.46
C SER A 36 -6.51 1.25 11.31
N VAL A 37 -6.83 1.80 10.14
CA VAL A 37 -5.93 1.81 8.99
C VAL A 37 -5.70 3.25 8.57
N VAL A 38 -4.43 3.66 8.55
CA VAL A 38 -4.02 5.01 8.14
C VAL A 38 -3.18 4.96 6.88
N LYS A 39 -3.40 5.92 6.01
CA LYS A 39 -2.60 6.12 4.80
C LYS A 39 -1.32 6.87 5.16
N ILE A 40 -0.15 6.25 4.91
CA ILE A 40 1.15 6.90 5.09
C ILE A 40 1.51 7.60 3.80
N ASN A 41 1.35 8.92 3.77
CA ASN A 41 1.47 9.71 2.54
C ASN A 41 2.57 10.79 2.64
N PRO A 42 3.86 10.41 2.81
CA PRO A 42 4.93 11.37 2.72
C PRO A 42 4.99 12.00 1.32
N PRO A 43 5.44 13.24 1.21
CA PRO A 43 5.62 13.87 -0.09
C PRO A 43 6.67 13.12 -0.90
N GLY A 44 6.55 13.14 -2.22
CA GLY A 44 7.50 12.50 -3.13
C GLY A 44 7.06 12.61 -4.57
N MET A 45 8.02 12.73 -5.47
CA MET A 45 7.82 12.86 -6.90
C MET A 45 8.32 11.63 -7.63
N ALA A 46 7.62 11.20 -8.67
CA ALA A 46 8.07 10.08 -9.50
C ALA A 46 9.44 10.38 -10.15
N LEU A 47 10.25 9.33 -10.26
CA LEU A 47 11.57 9.40 -10.88
C LEU A 47 11.46 9.76 -12.36
N GLY A 48 12.30 10.67 -12.82
CA GLY A 48 12.36 11.09 -14.23
C GLY A 48 11.41 12.21 -14.63
N LEU A 49 10.62 12.76 -13.68
CA LEU A 49 9.78 13.95 -13.93
C LEU A 49 10.56 15.26 -13.82
N ASP A 50 11.69 15.26 -13.14
CA ASP A 50 12.55 16.42 -12.94
C ASP A 50 14.01 16.04 -13.14
N SER A 51 14.87 17.02 -13.43
CA SER A 51 16.31 16.82 -13.62
C SER A 51 17.12 16.76 -12.31
N GLY A 52 16.45 16.72 -11.15
CA GLY A 52 17.04 16.44 -9.85
C GLY A 52 16.75 17.47 -8.77
N GLY A 53 16.69 18.77 -9.10
CA GLY A 53 16.59 19.82 -8.08
C GLY A 53 15.26 19.88 -7.32
N VAL A 54 14.13 19.49 -7.93
CA VAL A 54 12.83 19.41 -7.25
C VAL A 54 12.69 18.07 -6.54
N PHE A 55 13.11 16.98 -7.18
CA PHE A 55 13.06 15.64 -6.60
C PHE A 55 13.73 15.59 -5.22
N ASP A 56 14.97 16.09 -5.11
CA ASP A 56 15.75 16.08 -3.87
C ASP A 56 15.11 16.91 -2.73
N ARG A 57 14.28 17.91 -3.09
CA ARG A 57 13.61 18.75 -2.10
C ARG A 57 12.28 18.15 -1.59
N VAL A 58 11.60 17.37 -2.43
CA VAL A 58 10.25 16.88 -2.11
C VAL A 58 10.21 15.41 -1.74
N THR A 59 11.24 14.63 -2.09
CA THR A 59 11.32 13.21 -1.78
C THR A 59 12.32 13.00 -0.65
N GLY A 60 11.91 12.37 0.42
CA GLY A 60 12.79 12.14 1.57
C GLY A 60 12.33 10.95 2.40
N ASP A 61 13.20 10.61 3.35
CA ASP A 61 12.97 9.52 4.28
C ASP A 61 11.90 9.89 5.31
N PHE A 62 10.96 8.99 5.51
CA PHE A 62 9.90 9.08 6.51
C PHE A 62 9.97 7.88 7.44
N LYS A 63 10.08 8.13 8.75
CA LYS A 63 10.11 7.06 9.75
C LYS A 63 8.70 6.64 10.13
N VAL A 64 8.47 5.33 10.13
CA VAL A 64 7.24 4.71 10.57
C VAL A 64 7.58 3.72 11.67
N ARG A 65 6.87 3.79 12.80
CA ARG A 65 6.99 2.83 13.87
C ARG A 65 5.90 1.79 13.74
N LEU A 66 6.27 0.52 13.71
CA LEU A 66 5.35 -0.61 13.78
C LEU A 66 5.38 -1.21 15.19
N GLU A 67 4.26 -1.19 15.85
CA GLU A 67 4.08 -1.91 17.11
C GLU A 67 3.77 -3.38 16.86
N GLN A 68 3.84 -4.20 17.90
CA GLN A 68 3.58 -5.64 17.76
C GLN A 68 2.20 -5.90 17.15
N ASN A 69 2.17 -6.75 16.15
CA ASN A 69 1.00 -7.10 15.32
C ASN A 69 0.50 -6.02 14.35
N ASP A 70 1.14 -4.86 14.29
CA ASP A 70 0.87 -3.90 13.22
C ASP A 70 1.25 -4.48 11.86
N CYS A 71 0.58 -3.98 10.82
CA CYS A 71 0.89 -4.36 9.44
C CYS A 71 1.12 -3.12 8.58
N LEU A 72 2.15 -3.17 7.73
CA LEU A 72 2.35 -2.23 6.63
C LEU A 72 1.94 -2.92 5.32
N ILE A 73 1.09 -2.27 4.54
CA ILE A 73 0.58 -2.79 3.27
C ILE A 73 0.99 -1.84 2.15
N CYS A 74 1.78 -2.36 1.18
CA CYS A 74 2.10 -1.67 -0.06
C CYS A 74 1.32 -2.33 -1.20
N TYR A 75 0.81 -1.54 -2.13
CA TYR A 75 -0.03 -2.01 -3.23
C TYR A 75 0.19 -1.13 -4.46
N THR A 76 -0.12 -1.67 -5.63
CA THR A 76 -0.18 -0.91 -6.89
C THR A 76 -1.62 -0.44 -7.15
N ASP A 77 -1.76 0.58 -7.98
CA ASP A 77 -3.04 1.14 -8.46
C ASP A 77 -3.95 0.08 -9.09
N GLY A 78 -3.37 -0.98 -9.69
CA GLY A 78 -4.13 -2.12 -10.18
C GLY A 78 -5.06 -2.78 -9.14
N VAL A 79 -4.84 -2.56 -7.82
CA VAL A 79 -5.77 -2.99 -6.77
C VAL A 79 -6.94 -2.02 -6.66
N THR A 80 -6.68 -0.72 -6.53
CA THR A 80 -7.70 0.29 -6.28
C THR A 80 -8.48 0.69 -7.54
N GLU A 81 -7.85 0.62 -8.71
CA GLU A 81 -8.44 0.95 -10.01
C GLU A 81 -9.04 -0.28 -10.72
N ALA A 82 -9.04 -1.45 -10.07
CA ALA A 82 -9.73 -2.63 -10.59
C ALA A 82 -11.22 -2.32 -10.83
N LEU A 83 -11.71 -2.57 -12.06
CA LEU A 83 -13.05 -2.20 -12.48
C LEU A 83 -14.02 -3.38 -12.40
N ASP A 84 -15.23 -3.12 -11.94
CA ASP A 84 -16.33 -4.06 -12.08
C ASP A 84 -16.93 -4.03 -13.51
N VAL A 85 -17.95 -4.86 -13.75
CA VAL A 85 -18.64 -4.94 -15.04
C VAL A 85 -19.38 -3.65 -15.44
N ASN A 86 -19.57 -2.73 -14.51
CA ASN A 86 -20.22 -1.44 -14.72
C ASN A 86 -19.19 -0.29 -14.86
N GLY A 87 -17.89 -0.59 -14.79
CA GLY A 87 -16.81 0.40 -14.83
C GLY A 87 -16.63 1.17 -13.51
N VAL A 88 -17.06 0.59 -12.39
CA VAL A 88 -16.84 1.18 -11.06
C VAL A 88 -15.52 0.64 -10.50
N GLU A 89 -14.69 1.51 -9.92
CA GLU A 89 -13.44 1.12 -9.29
C GLU A 89 -13.66 0.43 -7.94
N PHE A 90 -12.78 -0.52 -7.61
CA PHE A 90 -12.72 -1.14 -6.29
C PHE A 90 -12.54 -0.09 -5.20
N GLY A 91 -11.58 0.78 -5.37
CA GLY A 91 -11.33 1.97 -4.59
C GLY A 91 -10.63 1.74 -3.26
N ILE A 92 -10.02 2.81 -2.75
CA ILE A 92 -9.25 2.79 -1.50
C ILE A 92 -10.12 2.48 -0.27
N THR A 93 -11.37 2.89 -0.26
CA THR A 93 -12.28 2.66 0.88
C THR A 93 -12.51 1.16 1.11
N ARG A 94 -12.84 0.41 0.02
CA ARG A 94 -13.01 -1.05 0.12
C ARG A 94 -11.71 -1.74 0.51
N LEU A 95 -10.56 -1.30 -0.03
CA LEU A 95 -9.26 -1.85 0.36
C LEU A 95 -9.02 -1.69 1.86
N ILE A 96 -9.29 -0.52 2.44
CA ILE A 96 -9.17 -0.28 3.88
C ILE A 96 -10.09 -1.19 4.69
N GLU A 97 -11.36 -1.32 4.30
CA GLU A 97 -12.33 -2.20 4.97
C GLU A 97 -11.89 -3.67 4.97
N VAL A 98 -11.37 -4.14 3.84
CA VAL A 98 -10.85 -5.51 3.70
C VAL A 98 -9.64 -5.75 4.60
N ILE A 99 -8.72 -4.78 4.66
CA ILE A 99 -7.55 -4.84 5.54
C ILE A 99 -8.00 -4.88 7.01
N GLN A 100 -8.90 -3.99 7.42
CA GLN A 100 -9.44 -3.97 8.80
C GLN A 100 -10.06 -5.31 9.19
N ALA A 101 -10.81 -5.93 8.30
CA ALA A 101 -11.48 -7.21 8.55
C ALA A 101 -10.52 -8.41 8.63
N SER A 102 -9.32 -8.33 8.05
CA SER A 102 -8.40 -9.46 7.89
C SER A 102 -7.09 -9.35 8.66
N ALA A 103 -6.61 -8.13 8.96
CA ALA A 103 -5.26 -7.88 9.48
C ALA A 103 -4.97 -8.52 10.84
N ALA A 104 -5.97 -8.67 11.71
CA ALA A 104 -5.80 -9.36 12.99
C ALA A 104 -5.31 -10.82 12.85
N LYS A 105 -5.62 -11.46 11.70
CA LYS A 105 -5.18 -12.82 11.37
C LYS A 105 -3.77 -12.89 10.76
N GLY A 106 -3.18 -11.74 10.45
CA GLY A 106 -1.81 -11.61 9.94
C GLY A 106 -1.69 -11.33 8.44
N ALA A 107 -0.45 -11.12 7.99
CA ALA A 107 -0.15 -10.71 6.63
C ALA A 107 -0.68 -11.68 5.54
N PRO A 108 -0.58 -13.02 5.67
CA PRO A 108 -1.19 -13.92 4.69
C PRO A 108 -2.69 -13.73 4.53
N ALA A 109 -3.41 -13.50 5.65
CA ALA A 109 -4.86 -13.31 5.60
C ALA A 109 -5.26 -11.99 4.90
N ILE A 110 -4.43 -10.95 5.00
CA ILE A 110 -4.63 -9.71 4.24
C ILE A 110 -4.51 -10.00 2.74
N ILE A 111 -3.42 -10.65 2.33
CA ILE A 111 -3.17 -10.98 0.92
C ILE A 111 -4.32 -11.79 0.33
N ASP A 112 -4.67 -12.89 1.00
CA ASP A 112 -5.75 -13.79 0.55
C ASP A 112 -7.08 -13.06 0.44
N ARG A 113 -7.42 -12.27 1.45
CA ARG A 113 -8.69 -11.57 1.48
C ARG A 113 -8.79 -10.48 0.43
N VAL A 114 -7.76 -9.61 0.30
CA VAL A 114 -7.74 -8.56 -0.74
C VAL A 114 -7.82 -9.18 -2.13
N THR A 115 -7.04 -10.23 -2.40
CA THR A 115 -7.04 -10.90 -3.69
C THR A 115 -8.42 -11.50 -4.02
N THR A 116 -9.06 -12.11 -3.04
CA THR A 116 -10.40 -12.69 -3.21
C THR A 116 -11.44 -11.61 -3.47
N ASP A 117 -11.48 -10.56 -2.63
CA ASP A 117 -12.48 -9.50 -2.73
C ASP A 117 -12.34 -8.69 -4.03
N VAL A 118 -11.11 -8.41 -4.47
CA VAL A 118 -10.87 -7.77 -5.78
C VAL A 118 -11.37 -8.66 -6.91
N LYS A 119 -11.04 -9.96 -6.89
CA LYS A 119 -11.48 -10.92 -7.92
C LYS A 119 -13.00 -11.05 -7.99
N GLU A 120 -13.67 -11.12 -6.84
CA GLU A 120 -15.12 -11.19 -6.75
C GLU A 120 -15.78 -9.91 -7.25
N PHE A 121 -15.20 -8.74 -6.90
CA PHE A 121 -15.67 -7.44 -7.35
C PHE A 121 -15.56 -7.25 -8.87
N VAL A 122 -14.42 -7.60 -9.44
CA VAL A 122 -14.16 -7.51 -10.89
C VAL A 122 -15.06 -8.46 -11.68
N GLY A 123 -15.34 -9.64 -11.15
CA GLY A 123 -16.20 -10.65 -11.81
C GLY A 123 -15.64 -11.07 -13.16
N THR A 124 -16.35 -10.78 -14.25
CA THR A 124 -15.96 -11.12 -15.61
C THR A 124 -15.26 -9.98 -16.36
N HIS A 125 -15.07 -8.82 -15.74
CA HIS A 125 -14.34 -7.71 -16.36
C HIS A 125 -12.87 -8.12 -16.56
N PRO A 126 -12.23 -7.82 -17.71
CA PRO A 126 -10.81 -8.09 -17.90
C PRO A 126 -9.95 -7.27 -16.90
N GLN A 127 -8.89 -7.90 -16.41
CA GLN A 127 -7.89 -7.16 -15.60
C GLN A 127 -7.23 -6.10 -16.48
N THR A 128 -7.23 -4.85 -16.00
CA THR A 128 -6.74 -3.68 -16.75
C THR A 128 -5.30 -3.33 -16.43
N ASP A 129 -4.79 -3.72 -15.27
CA ASP A 129 -3.41 -3.45 -14.84
C ASP A 129 -2.88 -4.54 -13.91
N ASP A 130 -1.56 -4.56 -13.69
CA ASP A 130 -0.88 -5.52 -12.84
C ASP A 130 -1.17 -5.25 -11.35
N ILE A 131 -1.57 -6.30 -10.65
CA ILE A 131 -1.85 -6.26 -9.21
C ILE A 131 -0.63 -6.74 -8.44
N THR A 132 -0.02 -5.85 -7.68
CA THR A 132 1.02 -6.19 -6.71
C THR A 132 0.56 -5.81 -5.31
N LEU A 133 0.73 -6.72 -4.36
CA LEU A 133 0.37 -6.51 -2.97
C LEU A 133 1.43 -7.11 -2.05
N ILE A 134 1.95 -6.30 -1.13
CA ILE A 134 2.92 -6.71 -0.12
C ILE A 134 2.34 -6.38 1.26
N ALA A 135 2.30 -7.35 2.15
CA ALA A 135 1.91 -7.14 3.54
C ALA A 135 3.06 -7.56 4.48
N ILE A 136 3.49 -6.64 5.34
CA ILE A 136 4.55 -6.83 6.32
C ILE A 136 3.92 -6.75 7.70
N ARG A 137 4.08 -7.79 8.54
CA ARG A 137 3.59 -7.78 9.92
C ARG A 137 4.76 -7.74 10.89
N LYS A 138 4.67 -6.90 11.91
CA LYS A 138 5.57 -6.91 13.05
C LYS A 138 5.18 -8.03 14.00
N LEU A 139 6.12 -8.94 14.28
CA LEU A 139 5.98 -10.04 15.23
C LEU A 139 6.59 -9.70 16.58
#